data_220e3434f0624a893b29fca41cff16d2
#
_entry.id   220e3434f0624a893b29fca41cff16d2
#
_cell.length_a   1.000
_cell.length_b   1.000
_cell.length_c   1.000
_cell.angle_alpha   90.00
_cell.angle_beta   90.00
_cell.angle_gamma   90.00
#
_symmetry.space_group_name_H-M   'P 1'
#
loop_
_entity.id
_entity.type
_entity.pdbx_description
1 polymer ?
#
loop_
_entity_poly.entity_id
_entity_poly.type
_entity_poly.pdbx_seq_one_letter_code
_entity_poly.pdbx_strand_id
1 'polypeptide(L)'
;MNNFAMQGVPFLFIIDYEGKRAVVEPENEVNANELRYCFNGKGNATQTAKPANGDIEWDIEPPTETEYQHGFNIVRNAMLAGNSYLANLTCRIGLRTNLSLPDLYNAAEARYRLWMKDKLVCFSPETFVKIAQGEISSYPMKGTAEDLSPSSAEQLLANEKEAAEHATIVDLIRNDLSMVAYDVHVERYRYVERLNTHRGPLLQTSSEIRGRLMPHLMQRPGDVIFSQLPAGSITGAPKKKTVEVIAEAENYRRDFYTGVMGRWDNGELDSAVMIRFIDQCHGKLFFKAGGGITAKSNWKDEYHEVIEKVYAPICRNH
;
A
#
# COMPACT_ATOMS: atom_id res chain seq x y z
N MET A 1 -21.03 0.25 4.14
CA MET A 1 -20.61 0.42 2.74
C MET A 1 -21.77 0.15 1.78
N ASN A 2 -22.26 -1.09 1.63
CA ASN A 2 -23.31 -1.42 0.64
C ASN A 2 -24.60 -0.60 0.82
N ASN A 3 -25.04 -0.35 2.06
CA ASN A 3 -26.23 0.46 2.32
C ASN A 3 -26.05 1.91 1.84
N PHE A 4 -24.90 2.53 2.08
CA PHE A 4 -24.60 3.86 1.58
C PHE A 4 -24.57 3.89 0.05
N ALA A 5 -23.94 2.91 -0.58
CA ALA A 5 -23.89 2.81 -2.04
C ALA A 5 -25.29 2.71 -2.66
N MET A 6 -26.15 1.84 -2.12
CA MET A 6 -27.56 1.68 -2.57
C MET A 6 -28.40 2.94 -2.34
N GLN A 7 -28.07 3.76 -1.35
CA GLN A 7 -28.73 5.03 -1.09
C GLN A 7 -28.13 6.21 -1.87
N GLY A 8 -27.09 5.98 -2.67
CA GLY A 8 -26.38 7.02 -3.40
C GLY A 8 -25.59 7.99 -2.50
N VAL A 9 -25.25 7.58 -1.28
CA VAL A 9 -24.50 8.38 -0.32
C VAL A 9 -23.00 8.16 -0.54
N PRO A 10 -22.24 9.20 -0.92
CA PRO A 10 -20.79 9.13 -0.99
C PRO A 10 -20.17 8.86 0.40
N PHE A 11 -19.19 7.97 0.47
CA PHE A 11 -18.56 7.64 1.74
C PHE A 11 -17.08 7.34 1.62
N LEU A 12 -16.37 7.59 2.73
CA LEU A 12 -15.01 7.16 3.01
C LEU A 12 -15.04 5.81 3.73
N PHE A 13 -14.03 4.97 3.47
CA PHE A 13 -13.78 3.78 4.28
C PHE A 13 -12.28 3.57 4.55
N ILE A 14 -11.96 3.01 5.71
CA ILE A 14 -10.63 2.62 6.13
C ILE A 14 -10.78 1.28 6.83
N ILE A 15 -10.10 0.23 6.36
CA ILE A 15 -10.23 -1.14 6.86
C ILE A 15 -8.84 -1.65 7.23
N ASP A 16 -8.71 -2.28 8.40
CA ASP A 16 -7.45 -2.83 8.86
C ASP A 16 -7.03 -4.08 8.05
N TYR A 17 -5.79 -4.50 8.21
CA TYR A 17 -5.21 -5.64 7.49
C TYR A 17 -6.02 -6.94 7.66
N GLU A 18 -6.53 -7.18 8.86
CA GLU A 18 -7.30 -8.38 9.18
C GLU A 18 -8.77 -8.32 8.72
N GLY A 19 -9.25 -7.16 8.25
CA GLY A 19 -10.65 -6.93 7.90
C GLY A 19 -11.61 -6.96 9.10
N LYS A 20 -11.09 -6.77 10.32
CA LYS A 20 -11.88 -6.86 11.58
C LYS A 20 -12.31 -5.51 12.11
N ARG A 21 -11.61 -4.45 11.78
CA ARG A 21 -11.91 -3.07 12.18
C ARG A 21 -12.03 -2.20 10.96
N ALA A 22 -13.08 -1.40 10.92
CA ALA A 22 -13.32 -0.46 9.84
C ALA A 22 -13.86 0.87 10.38
N VAL A 23 -13.48 1.95 9.71
CA VAL A 23 -14.14 3.25 9.76
C VAL A 23 -14.88 3.41 8.44
N VAL A 24 -16.17 3.70 8.49
CA VAL A 24 -16.99 3.94 7.29
C VAL A 24 -17.91 5.12 7.60
N GLU A 25 -17.69 6.24 6.92
CA GLU A 25 -18.41 7.50 7.19
C GLU A 25 -18.88 8.15 5.89
N PRO A 26 -20.10 8.71 5.85
CA PRO A 26 -20.51 9.60 4.77
C PRO A 26 -19.50 10.75 4.60
N GLU A 27 -19.13 11.09 3.36
CA GLU A 27 -18.08 12.10 3.12
C GLU A 27 -18.43 13.48 3.73
N ASN A 28 -19.71 13.84 3.75
CA ASN A 28 -20.19 15.09 4.33
C ASN A 28 -20.21 15.12 5.87
N GLU A 29 -20.03 13.98 6.53
CA GLU A 29 -19.98 13.85 8.00
C GLU A 29 -18.55 13.74 8.53
N VAL A 30 -17.54 13.51 7.63
CA VAL A 30 -16.15 13.37 8.03
C VAL A 30 -15.60 14.66 8.63
N ASN A 31 -15.29 14.63 9.93
CA ASN A 31 -14.73 15.77 10.64
C ASN A 31 -13.24 15.94 10.34
N ALA A 32 -12.86 17.00 9.61
CA ALA A 32 -11.47 17.29 9.25
C ALA A 32 -10.52 17.56 10.45
N ASN A 33 -11.05 17.77 11.66
CA ASN A 33 -10.26 17.86 12.89
C ASN A 33 -9.89 16.49 13.49
N GLU A 34 -10.55 15.42 13.04
CA GLU A 34 -10.32 14.04 13.50
C GLU A 34 -9.75 13.15 12.40
N LEU A 35 -10.18 13.39 11.14
CA LEU A 35 -9.79 12.61 9.98
C LEU A 35 -9.66 13.51 8.75
N ARG A 36 -8.47 13.52 8.13
CA ARG A 36 -8.17 14.21 6.87
C ARG A 36 -7.77 13.20 5.81
N TYR A 37 -8.28 13.40 4.61
CA TYR A 37 -7.89 12.58 3.48
C TYR A 37 -7.88 13.37 2.17
N CYS A 38 -7.05 12.89 1.24
CA CYS A 38 -7.01 13.37 -0.13
C CYS A 38 -6.60 12.17 -1.02
N PHE A 39 -7.53 11.67 -1.83
CA PHE A 39 -7.33 10.56 -2.74
C PHE A 39 -7.45 11.05 -4.18
N ASN A 40 -6.36 11.02 -4.95
CA ASN A 40 -6.29 11.55 -6.31
C ASN A 40 -6.89 12.98 -6.43
N GLY A 41 -6.58 13.84 -5.46
CA GLY A 41 -7.07 15.23 -5.44
C GLY A 41 -8.50 15.41 -4.93
N LYS A 42 -9.22 14.34 -4.55
CA LYS A 42 -10.57 14.40 -3.97
C LYS A 42 -10.53 14.09 -2.46
N GLY A 43 -11.26 14.83 -1.65
CA GLY A 43 -11.34 14.63 -0.20
C GLY A 43 -11.65 15.92 0.58
N ASN A 44 -11.54 15.85 1.91
CA ASN A 44 -11.81 16.98 2.80
C ASN A 44 -10.56 17.85 3.10
N ALA A 45 -9.37 17.46 2.64
CA ALA A 45 -8.11 18.18 2.84
C ALA A 45 -7.24 18.09 1.58
N THR A 46 -7.69 18.72 0.50
CA THR A 46 -7.08 18.67 -0.85
C THR A 46 -5.97 19.70 -1.06
N GLN A 47 -5.60 20.48 -0.03
CA GLN A 47 -4.57 21.51 -0.14
C GLN A 47 -3.25 20.91 -0.63
N THR A 48 -2.56 21.68 -1.49
CA THR A 48 -1.20 21.34 -1.92
C THR A 48 -0.29 21.22 -0.70
N ALA A 49 0.64 20.28 -0.75
CA ALA A 49 1.64 20.11 0.30
C ALA A 49 2.40 21.43 0.53
N LYS A 50 2.58 21.79 1.79
CA LYS A 50 3.38 22.95 2.18
C LYS A 50 4.71 22.43 2.70
N PRO A 51 5.85 22.96 2.22
CA PRO A 51 7.14 22.58 2.77
C PRO A 51 7.16 22.71 4.28
N ALA A 52 7.76 21.76 4.95
CA ALA A 52 7.99 21.85 6.39
C ALA A 52 8.96 23.02 6.68
N ASN A 53 8.69 23.77 7.75
CA ASN A 53 9.54 24.86 8.16
C ASN A 53 10.78 24.32 8.90
N GLY A 54 11.97 24.78 8.51
CA GLY A 54 13.23 24.42 9.14
C GLY A 54 13.77 23.04 8.71
N ASP A 55 14.84 22.62 9.40
CA ASP A 55 15.47 21.33 9.17
C ASP A 55 14.58 20.20 9.74
N ILE A 56 14.39 19.16 8.93
CA ILE A 56 13.62 17.98 9.33
C ILE A 56 14.57 16.99 10.00
N GLU A 57 14.31 16.72 11.27
CA GLU A 57 14.92 15.62 11.99
C GLU A 57 14.22 14.31 11.60
N TRP A 58 15.00 13.28 11.27
CA TRP A 58 14.47 11.98 10.85
C TRP A 58 15.40 10.85 11.27
N ASP A 59 15.27 10.44 12.52
CA ASP A 59 16.07 9.36 13.09
C ASP A 59 15.22 8.09 13.20
N ILE A 60 15.79 6.96 12.78
CA ILE A 60 15.11 5.67 12.79
C ILE A 60 15.79 4.68 13.73
N GLU A 61 14.98 3.86 14.38
CA GLU A 61 15.41 2.74 15.21
C GLU A 61 14.86 1.43 14.61
N PRO A 62 15.56 0.83 13.62
CA PRO A 62 15.13 -0.42 13.00
C PRO A 62 15.24 -1.59 13.98
N PRO A 63 14.53 -2.71 13.74
CA PRO A 63 14.78 -3.94 14.46
C PRO A 63 16.22 -4.38 14.26
N THR A 64 16.76 -5.14 15.20
CA THR A 64 18.11 -5.71 15.03
C THR A 64 18.16 -6.69 13.86
N GLU A 65 19.33 -6.86 13.26
CA GLU A 65 19.53 -7.86 12.20
C GLU A 65 19.08 -9.28 12.64
N THR A 66 19.30 -9.62 13.92
CA THR A 66 18.89 -10.91 14.47
C THR A 66 17.39 -11.07 14.53
N GLU A 67 16.65 -10.03 14.93
CA GLU A 67 15.19 -10.04 14.95
C GLU A 67 14.60 -10.16 13.55
N TYR A 68 15.13 -9.38 12.59
CA TYR A 68 14.68 -9.47 11.21
C TYR A 68 14.98 -10.84 10.58
N GLN A 69 16.20 -11.35 10.78
CA GLN A 69 16.62 -12.66 10.29
C GLN A 69 15.76 -13.79 10.85
N HIS A 70 15.31 -13.68 12.11
CA HIS A 70 14.40 -14.67 12.70
C HIS A 70 13.09 -14.75 11.93
N GLY A 71 12.39 -13.62 11.72
CA GLY A 71 11.15 -13.57 10.93
C GLY A 71 11.36 -14.03 9.48
N PHE A 72 12.48 -13.58 8.85
CA PHE A 72 12.84 -14.00 7.51
C PHE A 72 13.00 -15.52 7.41
N ASN A 73 13.66 -16.16 8.38
CA ASN A 73 13.86 -17.62 8.39
C ASN A 73 12.53 -18.38 8.51
N ILE A 74 11.57 -17.90 9.29
CA ILE A 74 10.21 -18.47 9.37
C ILE A 74 9.57 -18.46 7.98
N VAL A 75 9.56 -17.29 7.33
CA VAL A 75 9.00 -17.14 5.98
C VAL A 75 9.71 -18.04 4.98
N ARG A 76 11.05 -18.05 4.96
CA ARG A 76 11.85 -18.88 4.06
C ARG A 76 11.60 -20.37 4.25
N ASN A 77 11.53 -20.83 5.50
CA ASN A 77 11.25 -22.24 5.82
C ASN A 77 9.84 -22.65 5.34
N ALA A 78 8.84 -21.76 5.50
CA ALA A 78 7.51 -22.00 4.97
C ALA A 78 7.51 -22.11 3.43
N MET A 79 8.32 -21.32 2.73
CA MET A 79 8.50 -21.42 1.27
C MET A 79 9.17 -22.71 0.85
N LEU A 80 10.24 -23.12 1.53
CA LEU A 80 10.93 -24.38 1.25
C LEU A 80 10.03 -25.61 1.51
N ALA A 81 9.09 -25.49 2.44
CA ALA A 81 8.04 -26.50 2.69
C ALA A 81 6.86 -26.42 1.72
N GLY A 82 6.86 -25.52 0.73
CA GLY A 82 5.78 -25.34 -0.25
C GLY A 82 4.51 -24.66 0.29
N ASN A 83 4.58 -24.04 1.47
CA ASN A 83 3.44 -23.37 2.11
C ASN A 83 3.19 -21.96 1.57
N SER A 84 4.18 -21.33 0.97
CA SER A 84 4.07 -20.00 0.34
C SER A 84 5.08 -19.89 -0.80
N TYR A 85 4.81 -19.05 -1.79
CA TYR A 85 5.73 -18.75 -2.91
C TYR A 85 6.25 -17.32 -2.86
N LEU A 86 5.45 -16.45 -2.27
CA LEU A 86 5.73 -15.03 -2.06
C LEU A 86 5.08 -14.62 -0.75
N ALA A 87 5.81 -13.95 0.12
CA ALA A 87 5.25 -13.35 1.33
C ALA A 87 5.81 -11.95 1.54
N ASN A 88 4.97 -11.01 1.90
CA ASN A 88 5.40 -9.66 2.27
C ASN A 88 5.74 -9.64 3.77
N LEU A 89 7.03 -9.70 4.11
CA LEU A 89 7.52 -9.59 5.49
C LEU A 89 7.72 -8.12 5.87
N THR A 90 7.18 -7.72 7.01
CA THR A 90 7.18 -6.31 7.43
C THR A 90 7.77 -6.12 8.81
N CYS A 91 8.22 -4.88 9.07
CA CYS A 91 8.81 -4.47 10.34
C CYS A 91 8.14 -3.21 10.88
N ARG A 92 8.15 -3.08 12.19
CA ARG A 92 7.84 -1.87 12.91
C ARG A 92 9.15 -1.19 13.32
N ILE A 93 9.37 0.03 12.86
CA ILE A 93 10.63 0.78 12.99
C ILE A 93 10.36 2.01 13.83
N GLY A 94 11.07 2.19 14.93
CA GLY A 94 10.96 3.41 15.75
C GLY A 94 11.34 4.64 14.92
N LEU A 95 10.57 5.72 15.07
CA LEU A 95 10.81 6.99 14.38
C LEU A 95 10.86 8.13 15.38
N ARG A 96 11.95 8.91 15.34
CA ARG A 96 12.07 10.20 16.00
C ARG A 96 12.12 11.30 14.96
N THR A 97 11.23 12.27 15.09
CA THR A 97 11.16 13.45 14.21
C THR A 97 10.61 14.63 14.98
N ASN A 98 10.98 15.84 14.55
CA ASN A 98 10.43 17.09 15.07
C ASN A 98 9.06 17.44 14.45
N LEU A 99 8.51 16.60 13.56
CA LEU A 99 7.22 16.81 12.93
C LEU A 99 6.12 15.99 13.63
N SER A 100 4.99 16.63 13.90
CA SER A 100 3.76 15.93 14.33
C SER A 100 3.09 15.18 13.16
N LEU A 101 2.16 14.26 13.45
CA LEU A 101 1.39 13.58 12.40
C LEU A 101 0.64 14.56 11.47
N PRO A 102 -0.01 15.66 11.97
CA PRO A 102 -0.57 16.70 11.11
C PRO A 102 0.47 17.43 10.25
N ASP A 103 1.67 17.72 10.79
CA ASP A 103 2.74 18.37 10.03
C ASP A 103 3.21 17.47 8.89
N LEU A 104 3.42 16.18 9.17
CA LEU A 104 3.73 15.18 8.16
C LEU A 104 2.67 15.10 7.06
N TYR A 105 1.37 15.10 7.43
CA TYR A 105 0.27 15.12 6.46
C TYR A 105 0.31 16.36 5.56
N ASN A 106 0.51 17.53 6.16
CA ASN A 106 0.51 18.80 5.43
C ASN A 106 1.74 18.99 4.55
N ALA A 107 2.88 18.40 4.91
CA ALA A 107 4.14 18.52 4.19
C ALA A 107 4.32 17.45 3.09
N ALA A 108 3.53 16.37 3.12
CA ALA A 108 3.72 15.27 2.19
C ALA A 108 2.90 15.42 0.91
N GLU A 109 3.50 15.02 -0.21
CA GLU A 109 2.85 14.91 -1.51
C GLU A 109 2.74 13.43 -1.89
N ALA A 110 1.50 12.93 -2.00
CA ALA A 110 1.23 11.57 -2.39
C ALA A 110 -0.14 11.46 -3.08
N ARG A 111 -0.29 10.45 -3.93
CA ARG A 111 -1.55 10.14 -4.62
C ARG A 111 -2.71 9.91 -3.64
N TYR A 112 -2.44 9.20 -2.55
CA TYR A 112 -3.39 8.92 -1.48
C TYR A 112 -2.80 9.34 -0.14
N ARG A 113 -3.41 10.32 0.50
CA ARG A 113 -3.01 10.82 1.83
C ARG A 113 -4.15 10.62 2.81
N LEU A 114 -3.82 10.11 3.99
CA LEU A 114 -4.74 9.94 5.11
C LEU A 114 -4.06 10.36 6.40
N TRP A 115 -4.76 11.08 7.25
CA TRP A 115 -4.38 11.35 8.64
C TRP A 115 -5.57 11.05 9.54
N MET A 116 -5.33 10.31 10.61
CA MET A 116 -6.27 10.10 11.70
C MET A 116 -5.63 10.65 12.97
N LYS A 117 -6.37 11.50 13.67
CA LYS A 117 -5.90 12.18 14.89
C LYS A 117 -5.37 11.19 15.91
N ASP A 118 -4.17 11.49 16.42
CA ASP A 118 -3.48 10.74 17.46
C ASP A 118 -3.30 9.23 17.16
N LYS A 119 -3.46 8.83 15.90
CA LYS A 119 -3.36 7.43 15.47
C LYS A 119 -2.34 7.21 14.38
N LEU A 120 -2.52 7.84 13.22
CA LEU A 120 -1.69 7.52 12.05
C LEU A 120 -1.65 8.62 11.00
N VAL A 121 -0.66 8.51 10.13
CA VAL A 121 -0.60 9.16 8.82
C VAL A 121 -0.13 8.17 7.77
N CYS A 122 -0.69 8.25 6.57
CA CYS A 122 -0.39 7.35 5.45
C CYS A 122 -0.25 8.12 4.14
N PHE A 123 0.75 7.72 3.31
CA PHE A 123 1.12 8.38 2.04
C PHE A 123 1.24 7.35 0.93
N SER A 124 0.15 6.67 0.60
CA SER A 124 0.23 5.57 -0.34
C SER A 124 0.40 6.01 -1.80
N PRO A 125 1.35 5.41 -2.53
CA PRO A 125 1.40 5.51 -3.98
C PRO A 125 0.53 4.45 -4.68
N GLU A 126 0.15 3.36 -3.97
CA GLU A 126 -0.39 2.14 -4.54
C GLU A 126 -1.92 2.11 -4.52
N THR A 127 -2.50 2.11 -5.71
CA THR A 127 -3.92 1.85 -5.89
C THR A 127 -4.23 0.40 -5.55
N PHE A 128 -5.23 0.16 -4.70
CA PHE A 128 -5.73 -1.19 -4.41
C PHE A 128 -6.63 -1.68 -5.55
N VAL A 129 -7.84 -1.17 -5.62
CA VAL A 129 -8.75 -1.39 -6.74
C VAL A 129 -9.51 -0.09 -7.07
N LYS A 130 -9.84 0.08 -8.33
CA LYS A 130 -10.75 1.12 -8.83
C LYS A 130 -11.95 0.47 -9.49
N ILE A 131 -13.12 1.08 -9.31
CA ILE A 131 -14.32 0.75 -10.08
C ILE A 131 -14.76 2.04 -10.77
N ALA A 132 -14.93 1.97 -12.07
CA ALA A 132 -15.45 3.06 -12.88
C ALA A 132 -16.20 2.50 -14.09
N GLN A 133 -17.36 3.03 -14.39
CA GLN A 133 -18.17 2.66 -15.58
C GLN A 133 -18.46 1.15 -15.68
N GLY A 134 -18.57 0.45 -14.53
CA GLY A 134 -18.82 -0.99 -14.47
C GLY A 134 -17.60 -1.88 -14.68
N GLU A 135 -16.41 -1.30 -14.80
CA GLU A 135 -15.14 -2.02 -14.82
C GLU A 135 -14.43 -1.92 -13.48
N ILE A 136 -13.76 -3.00 -13.09
CA ILE A 136 -12.81 -3.01 -11.97
C ILE A 136 -11.40 -3.12 -12.50
N SER A 137 -10.48 -2.36 -11.91
CA SER A 137 -9.07 -2.38 -12.28
C SER A 137 -8.15 -2.35 -11.06
N SER A 138 -6.95 -2.91 -11.21
CA SER A 138 -5.87 -2.86 -10.21
C SER A 138 -4.54 -2.59 -10.92
N TYR A 139 -3.62 -1.97 -10.18
CA TYR A 139 -2.36 -1.47 -10.73
C TYR A 139 -1.17 -1.95 -9.87
N PRO A 140 -0.83 -3.26 -9.91
CA PRO A 140 0.30 -3.77 -9.16
C PRO A 140 1.60 -3.13 -9.62
N MET A 141 2.42 -2.78 -8.65
CA MET A 141 3.69 -2.09 -8.82
C MET A 141 4.82 -2.94 -8.24
N LYS A 142 5.88 -3.17 -9.03
CA LYS A 142 7.10 -3.88 -8.60
C LYS A 142 8.30 -3.38 -9.38
N GLY A 143 9.42 -3.26 -8.67
CA GLY A 143 10.66 -2.78 -9.26
C GLY A 143 10.71 -1.26 -9.36
N THR A 144 11.75 -0.70 -8.79
CA THR A 144 12.06 0.73 -8.86
C THR A 144 13.52 0.91 -9.22
N ALA A 145 13.83 1.96 -9.98
CA ALA A 145 15.19 2.36 -10.27
C ALA A 145 15.29 3.89 -10.31
N GLU A 146 16.45 4.42 -9.97
CA GLU A 146 16.71 5.86 -10.16
C GLU A 146 16.79 6.17 -11.66
N ASP A 147 16.19 7.29 -12.07
CA ASP A 147 16.21 7.75 -13.46
C ASP A 147 17.48 8.57 -13.74
N LEU A 148 18.63 7.89 -13.74
CA LEU A 148 19.96 8.50 -13.88
C LEU A 148 20.46 8.56 -15.33
N SER A 149 19.88 7.77 -16.23
CA SER A 149 20.33 7.66 -17.62
C SER A 149 19.19 7.29 -18.56
N PRO A 150 19.32 7.57 -19.87
CA PRO A 150 18.34 7.14 -20.87
C PRO A 150 18.08 5.63 -20.90
N SER A 151 19.04 4.81 -20.45
CA SER A 151 18.92 3.34 -20.40
C SER A 151 18.36 2.80 -19.08
N SER A 152 18.09 3.63 -18.08
CA SER A 152 17.59 3.18 -16.76
C SER A 152 16.28 2.41 -16.88
N ALA A 153 15.37 2.81 -17.75
CA ALA A 153 14.10 2.11 -18.00
C ALA A 153 14.33 0.72 -18.62
N GLU A 154 15.23 0.59 -19.59
CA GLU A 154 15.57 -0.69 -20.23
C GLU A 154 16.23 -1.64 -19.22
N GLN A 155 17.15 -1.14 -18.40
CA GLN A 155 17.79 -1.93 -17.34
C GLN A 155 16.78 -2.43 -16.30
N LEU A 156 15.83 -1.58 -15.90
CA LEU A 156 14.74 -1.97 -14.99
C LEU A 156 13.86 -3.07 -15.60
N LEU A 157 13.50 -2.96 -16.88
CA LEU A 157 12.73 -3.97 -17.57
C LEU A 157 13.50 -5.28 -17.82
N ALA A 158 14.82 -5.22 -17.96
CA ALA A 158 15.69 -6.38 -18.17
C ALA A 158 15.99 -7.18 -16.88
N ASN A 159 15.64 -6.65 -15.71
CA ASN A 159 15.88 -7.35 -14.44
C ASN A 159 14.97 -8.58 -14.31
N GLU A 160 15.55 -9.78 -14.43
CA GLU A 160 14.83 -11.06 -14.41
C GLU A 160 14.18 -11.35 -13.05
N LYS A 161 14.84 -10.99 -11.92
CA LYS A 161 14.28 -11.17 -10.57
C LYS A 161 12.98 -10.36 -10.44
N GLU A 162 13.06 -9.06 -10.76
CA GLU A 162 11.90 -8.16 -10.71
C GLU A 162 10.80 -8.60 -11.69
N ALA A 163 11.16 -9.13 -12.85
CA ALA A 163 10.21 -9.66 -13.83
C ALA A 163 9.44 -10.86 -13.27
N ALA A 164 10.12 -11.80 -12.63
CA ALA A 164 9.50 -12.99 -12.06
C ALA A 164 8.58 -12.66 -10.87
N GLU A 165 9.03 -11.75 -9.98
CA GLU A 165 8.20 -11.26 -8.87
C GLU A 165 6.96 -10.51 -9.38
N HIS A 166 7.13 -9.66 -10.39
CA HIS A 166 6.04 -8.91 -11.00
C HIS A 166 5.00 -9.84 -11.65
N ALA A 167 5.44 -10.87 -12.39
CA ALA A 167 4.56 -11.87 -12.97
C ALA A 167 3.72 -12.59 -11.90
N THR A 168 4.34 -12.95 -10.78
CA THR A 168 3.65 -13.61 -9.66
C THR A 168 2.57 -12.72 -9.06
N ILE A 169 2.85 -11.43 -8.86
CA ILE A 169 1.86 -10.47 -8.34
C ILE A 169 0.74 -10.22 -9.34
N VAL A 170 1.05 -10.09 -10.63
CA VAL A 170 0.04 -9.90 -11.67
C VAL A 170 -0.93 -11.09 -11.72
N ASP A 171 -0.41 -12.32 -11.64
CA ASP A 171 -1.26 -13.51 -11.64
C ASP A 171 -2.12 -13.61 -10.37
N LEU A 172 -1.55 -13.29 -9.21
CA LEU A 172 -2.30 -13.24 -7.95
C LEU A 172 -3.46 -12.23 -8.03
N ILE A 173 -3.23 -11.03 -8.53
CA ILE A 173 -4.26 -9.98 -8.64
C ILE A 173 -5.29 -10.32 -9.72
N ARG A 174 -4.89 -10.93 -10.84
CA ARG A 174 -5.85 -11.48 -11.81
C ARG A 174 -6.82 -12.45 -11.14
N ASN A 175 -6.27 -13.35 -10.34
CA ASN A 175 -7.07 -14.34 -9.62
C ASN A 175 -8.01 -13.69 -8.59
N ASP A 176 -7.50 -12.71 -7.83
CA ASP A 176 -8.30 -11.93 -6.89
C ASP A 176 -9.47 -11.22 -7.61
N LEU A 177 -9.20 -10.49 -8.69
CA LEU A 177 -10.25 -9.78 -9.45
C LEU A 177 -11.27 -10.75 -10.07
N SER A 178 -10.87 -11.98 -10.43
CA SER A 178 -11.78 -12.98 -11.00
C SER A 178 -12.86 -13.46 -10.02
N MET A 179 -12.70 -13.18 -8.72
CA MET A 179 -13.75 -13.47 -7.72
C MET A 179 -14.94 -12.51 -7.82
N VAL A 180 -14.77 -11.34 -8.42
CA VAL A 180 -15.78 -10.26 -8.46
C VAL A 180 -16.06 -9.75 -9.88
N ALA A 181 -15.29 -10.21 -10.85
CA ALA A 181 -15.35 -9.74 -12.24
C ALA A 181 -15.22 -10.90 -13.23
N TYR A 182 -15.68 -10.69 -14.44
CA TYR A 182 -15.47 -11.56 -15.60
C TYR A 182 -14.65 -10.85 -16.66
N ASP A 183 -14.16 -11.58 -17.68
CA ASP A 183 -13.26 -11.06 -18.71
C ASP A 183 -11.99 -10.40 -18.14
N VAL A 184 -11.45 -10.98 -17.03
CA VAL A 184 -10.28 -10.43 -16.37
C VAL A 184 -9.02 -10.69 -17.21
N HIS A 185 -8.34 -9.61 -17.60
CA HIS A 185 -7.14 -9.65 -18.44
C HIS A 185 -6.11 -8.60 -18.02
N VAL A 186 -4.89 -8.77 -18.52
CA VAL A 186 -3.83 -7.77 -18.36
C VAL A 186 -3.92 -6.79 -19.52
N GLU A 187 -4.36 -5.58 -19.26
CA GLU A 187 -4.49 -4.50 -20.25
C GLU A 187 -3.13 -3.96 -20.66
N ARG A 188 -2.26 -3.72 -19.70
CA ARG A 188 -0.88 -3.30 -19.93
C ARG A 188 0.06 -4.05 -19.00
N TYR A 189 1.12 -4.64 -19.55
CA TYR A 189 2.09 -5.43 -18.77
C TYR A 189 3.42 -4.72 -18.67
N ARG A 190 3.93 -4.56 -17.42
CA ARG A 190 5.25 -4.01 -17.07
C ARG A 190 5.61 -2.73 -17.83
N TYR A 191 4.69 -1.76 -17.85
CA TYR A 191 5.02 -0.43 -18.37
C TYR A 191 5.77 0.38 -17.30
N VAL A 192 6.63 1.30 -17.75
CA VAL A 192 7.42 2.15 -16.86
C VAL A 192 6.72 3.48 -16.63
N GLU A 193 6.55 3.83 -15.37
CA GLU A 193 6.08 5.16 -14.93
C GLU A 193 7.25 5.93 -14.33
N ARG A 194 7.31 7.22 -14.63
CA ARG A 194 8.25 8.15 -14.01
C ARG A 194 7.58 8.88 -12.86
N LEU A 195 8.15 8.74 -11.66
CA LEU A 195 7.68 9.39 -10.45
C LEU A 195 8.68 10.48 -10.05
N ASN A 196 8.18 11.68 -9.77
CA ASN A 196 9.00 12.72 -9.17
C ASN A 196 8.98 12.55 -7.67
N THR A 197 10.16 12.37 -7.06
CA THR A 197 10.31 12.26 -5.61
C THR A 197 11.23 13.37 -5.09
N HIS A 198 11.19 13.64 -3.78
CA HIS A 198 12.09 14.59 -3.15
C HIS A 198 13.58 14.19 -3.23
N ARG A 199 13.88 12.93 -3.57
CA ARG A 199 15.25 12.42 -3.81
C ARG A 199 15.66 12.44 -5.28
N GLY A 200 14.75 12.88 -6.17
CA GLY A 200 14.94 12.87 -7.62
C GLY A 200 13.90 12.02 -8.35
N PRO A 201 14.00 11.94 -9.68
CA PRO A 201 13.10 11.15 -10.49
C PRO A 201 13.37 9.65 -10.28
N LEU A 202 12.29 8.90 -10.09
CA LEU A 202 12.28 7.46 -9.90
C LEU A 202 11.48 6.81 -11.02
N LEU A 203 12.00 5.73 -11.59
CA LEU A 203 11.27 4.86 -12.50
C LEU A 203 10.64 3.71 -11.72
N GLN A 204 9.43 3.34 -12.06
CA GLN A 204 8.70 2.24 -11.47
C GLN A 204 8.01 1.41 -12.54
N THR A 205 8.04 0.08 -12.41
CA THR A 205 7.24 -0.78 -13.28
C THR A 205 5.87 -1.03 -12.68
N SER A 206 4.85 -0.90 -13.52
CA SER A 206 3.45 -1.15 -13.18
C SER A 206 2.82 -2.06 -14.22
N SER A 207 1.77 -2.76 -13.85
CA SER A 207 0.85 -3.40 -14.79
C SER A 207 -0.56 -2.94 -14.51
N GLU A 208 -1.42 -3.00 -15.52
CA GLU A 208 -2.84 -2.71 -15.38
C GLU A 208 -3.64 -3.97 -15.68
N ILE A 209 -4.46 -4.37 -14.72
CA ILE A 209 -5.34 -5.53 -14.81
C ILE A 209 -6.76 -5.02 -14.75
N ARG A 210 -7.60 -5.44 -15.68
CA ARG A 210 -9.00 -5.03 -15.77
C ARG A 210 -9.92 -6.24 -15.85
N GLY A 211 -11.18 -6.01 -15.47
CA GLY A 211 -12.28 -6.94 -15.67
C GLY A 211 -13.60 -6.20 -15.58
N ARG A 212 -14.66 -6.81 -16.08
CA ARG A 212 -16.02 -6.29 -15.99
C ARG A 212 -16.63 -6.75 -14.66
N LEU A 213 -17.02 -5.79 -13.82
CA LEU A 213 -17.63 -6.09 -12.53
C LEU A 213 -18.91 -6.90 -12.72
N MET A 214 -19.09 -7.94 -11.91
CA MET A 214 -20.32 -8.76 -11.95
C MET A 214 -21.55 -7.89 -11.66
N PRO A 215 -22.64 -7.99 -12.44
CA PRO A 215 -23.80 -7.10 -12.33
C PRO A 215 -24.39 -6.97 -10.93
N HIS A 216 -24.41 -8.06 -10.16
CA HIS A 216 -24.95 -8.05 -8.80
C HIS A 216 -24.05 -7.34 -7.78
N LEU A 217 -22.83 -6.97 -8.14
CA LEU A 217 -21.86 -6.26 -7.29
C LEU A 217 -21.80 -4.76 -7.57
N MET A 218 -22.45 -4.25 -8.61
CA MET A 218 -22.38 -2.84 -9.05
C MET A 218 -22.68 -1.82 -7.94
N GLN A 219 -23.61 -2.14 -7.02
CA GLN A 219 -23.98 -1.29 -5.88
C GLN A 219 -23.53 -1.91 -4.53
N ARG A 220 -22.54 -2.80 -4.57
CA ARG A 220 -22.08 -3.55 -3.40
C ARG A 220 -20.55 -3.44 -3.21
N PRO A 221 -20.01 -2.21 -3.10
CA PRO A 221 -18.56 -2.02 -2.97
C PRO A 221 -17.97 -2.68 -1.71
N GLY A 222 -18.76 -2.84 -0.66
CA GLY A 222 -18.34 -3.59 0.53
C GLY A 222 -18.02 -5.04 0.20
N ASP A 223 -18.89 -5.72 -0.53
CA ASP A 223 -18.67 -7.13 -0.91
C ASP A 223 -17.45 -7.27 -1.83
N VAL A 224 -17.28 -6.32 -2.77
CA VAL A 224 -16.10 -6.28 -3.64
C VAL A 224 -14.83 -6.15 -2.80
N ILE A 225 -14.75 -5.15 -1.92
CA ILE A 225 -13.56 -4.90 -1.10
C ILE A 225 -13.26 -6.08 -0.19
N PHE A 226 -14.25 -6.57 0.57
CA PHE A 226 -14.01 -7.64 1.54
C PHE A 226 -13.63 -8.98 0.88
N SER A 227 -14.08 -9.27 -0.33
CA SER A 227 -13.67 -10.47 -1.07
C SER A 227 -12.19 -10.42 -1.49
N GLN A 228 -11.60 -9.21 -1.62
CA GLN A 228 -10.21 -9.02 -2.02
C GLN A 228 -9.23 -9.00 -0.83
N LEU A 229 -9.74 -8.87 0.42
CA LEU A 229 -8.89 -8.73 1.61
C LEU A 229 -8.32 -10.07 2.10
N PRO A 230 -7.11 -10.01 2.71
CA PRO A 230 -6.17 -8.90 2.63
C PRO A 230 -5.63 -8.72 1.23
N ALA A 231 -5.17 -7.50 0.89
CA ALA A 231 -4.66 -7.21 -0.45
C ALA A 231 -3.49 -8.12 -0.82
N GLY A 232 -3.53 -8.69 -2.03
CA GLY A 232 -2.56 -9.70 -2.48
C GLY A 232 -1.13 -9.15 -2.56
N SER A 233 -0.96 -7.91 -3.03
CA SER A 233 0.35 -7.26 -3.21
C SER A 233 1.16 -7.11 -1.92
N ILE A 234 0.47 -7.00 -0.77
CA ILE A 234 1.10 -6.82 0.55
C ILE A 234 0.95 -8.06 1.46
N THR A 235 0.44 -9.14 0.93
CA THR A 235 0.29 -10.41 1.63
C THR A 235 1.19 -11.47 1.00
N GLY A 236 0.85 -11.89 -0.22
CA GLY A 236 1.57 -12.93 -0.96
C GLY A 236 0.65 -14.09 -1.38
N ALA A 237 1.26 -15.20 -1.78
CA ALA A 237 0.58 -16.32 -2.41
C ALA A 237 1.10 -17.68 -1.90
N PRO A 238 0.21 -18.67 -1.64
CA PRO A 238 -1.25 -18.60 -1.58
C PRO A 238 -1.73 -17.78 -0.38
N LYS A 239 -2.70 -16.89 -0.57
CA LYS A 239 -3.08 -15.86 0.40
C LYS A 239 -3.37 -16.41 1.81
N LYS A 240 -4.25 -17.41 1.92
CA LYS A 240 -4.67 -17.96 3.22
C LYS A 240 -3.50 -18.49 4.05
N LYS A 241 -2.62 -19.29 3.45
CA LYS A 241 -1.48 -19.87 4.17
C LYS A 241 -0.40 -18.83 4.47
N THR A 242 -0.20 -17.88 3.56
CA THR A 242 0.79 -16.82 3.74
C THR A 242 0.41 -15.89 4.90
N VAL A 243 -0.88 -15.61 5.13
CA VAL A 243 -1.34 -14.85 6.32
C VAL A 243 -0.92 -15.54 7.63
N GLU A 244 -1.04 -16.87 7.71
CA GLU A 244 -0.60 -17.63 8.90
C GLU A 244 0.91 -17.50 9.11
N VAL A 245 1.68 -17.65 8.03
CA VAL A 245 3.16 -17.52 8.05
C VAL A 245 3.58 -16.11 8.48
N ILE A 246 2.92 -15.08 7.95
CA ILE A 246 3.20 -13.68 8.35
C ILE A 246 2.91 -13.48 9.83
N ALA A 247 1.78 -13.99 10.34
CA ALA A 247 1.42 -13.85 11.74
C ALA A 247 2.42 -14.54 12.70
N GLU A 248 3.09 -15.60 12.25
CA GLU A 248 4.16 -16.27 12.99
C GLU A 248 5.50 -15.51 12.91
N ALA A 249 5.79 -14.94 11.73
CA ALA A 249 7.07 -14.29 11.45
C ALA A 249 7.20 -12.88 12.03
N GLU A 250 6.09 -12.15 12.13
CA GLU A 250 6.07 -10.76 12.61
C GLU A 250 5.79 -10.71 14.13
N ASN A 251 6.61 -9.97 14.85
CA ASN A 251 6.51 -9.80 16.32
C ASN A 251 5.56 -8.65 16.75
N TYR A 252 4.73 -8.13 15.82
CA TYR A 252 3.80 -7.04 16.07
C TYR A 252 2.52 -7.22 15.24
N ARG A 253 1.49 -6.46 15.54
CA ARG A 253 0.24 -6.42 14.76
C ARG A 253 0.32 -5.32 13.72
N ARG A 254 -0.03 -5.65 12.47
CA ARG A 254 -0.08 -4.67 11.38
C ARG A 254 -1.13 -3.59 11.62
N ASP A 255 -2.26 -3.94 12.23
CA ASP A 255 -3.40 -3.05 12.43
C ASP A 255 -3.88 -2.43 11.11
N PHE A 256 -3.90 -1.10 10.99
CA PHE A 256 -4.26 -0.42 9.74
C PHE A 256 -3.15 -0.43 8.68
N TYR A 257 -1.90 -0.66 9.07
CA TYR A 257 -0.82 -0.82 8.10
C TYR A 257 -1.09 -2.02 7.21
N THR A 258 -0.90 -1.85 5.89
CA THR A 258 -1.26 -2.84 4.86
C THR A 258 -2.75 -3.20 4.79
N GLY A 259 -3.60 -2.47 5.51
CA GLY A 259 -5.03 -2.44 5.26
C GLY A 259 -5.38 -1.62 4.02
N VAL A 260 -6.63 -1.29 3.83
CA VAL A 260 -7.10 -0.54 2.67
C VAL A 260 -7.90 0.68 3.08
N MET A 261 -7.77 1.75 2.29
CA MET A 261 -8.55 2.97 2.42
C MET A 261 -9.13 3.35 1.07
N GLY A 262 -10.27 4.02 1.05
CA GLY A 262 -10.87 4.45 -0.20
C GLY A 262 -12.13 5.26 -0.03
N ARG A 263 -12.64 5.73 -1.14
CA ARG A 263 -13.90 6.44 -1.24
C ARG A 263 -14.80 5.82 -2.30
N TRP A 264 -16.09 5.91 -2.06
CA TRP A 264 -17.13 5.55 -3.01
C TRP A 264 -17.98 6.78 -3.31
N ASP A 265 -18.25 7.03 -4.57
CA ASP A 265 -19.09 8.13 -5.01
C ASP A 265 -19.74 7.79 -6.35
N ASN A 266 -21.07 7.80 -6.39
CA ASN A 266 -21.88 7.65 -7.60
C ASN A 266 -21.47 6.46 -8.51
N GLY A 267 -21.25 5.29 -7.92
CA GLY A 267 -20.86 4.06 -8.66
C GLY A 267 -19.36 3.94 -8.94
N GLU A 268 -18.57 4.92 -8.54
CA GLU A 268 -17.11 4.90 -8.65
C GLU A 268 -16.46 4.56 -7.31
N LEU A 269 -15.49 3.66 -7.33
CA LEU A 269 -14.61 3.32 -6.22
C LEU A 269 -13.18 3.75 -6.55
N ASP A 270 -12.54 4.45 -5.63
CA ASP A 270 -11.10 4.72 -5.68
C ASP A 270 -10.49 4.34 -4.34
N SER A 271 -9.55 3.38 -4.35
CA SER A 271 -8.99 2.82 -3.13
C SER A 271 -7.49 2.56 -3.23
N ALA A 272 -6.84 2.53 -2.07
CA ALA A 272 -5.40 2.34 -1.93
C ALA A 272 -5.06 1.35 -0.83
N VAL A 273 -3.94 0.67 -0.98
CA VAL A 273 -3.30 -0.11 0.10
C VAL A 273 -2.60 0.86 1.05
N MET A 274 -2.74 0.70 2.35
CA MET A 274 -2.10 1.60 3.32
C MET A 274 -0.63 1.23 3.56
N ILE A 275 0.25 1.79 2.74
CA ILE A 275 1.71 1.72 2.85
C ILE A 275 2.33 3.12 2.95
N ARG A 276 3.63 3.24 3.19
CA ARG A 276 4.26 4.51 3.60
C ARG A 276 3.52 5.09 4.81
N PHE A 277 3.56 4.33 5.86
CA PHE A 277 2.65 4.44 6.99
C PHE A 277 3.39 4.71 8.30
N ILE A 278 2.92 5.70 9.04
CA ILE A 278 3.44 6.03 10.37
C ILE A 278 2.27 5.97 11.34
N ASP A 279 2.39 5.16 12.39
CA ASP A 279 1.44 5.18 13.51
C ASP A 279 2.05 5.75 14.79
N GLN A 280 1.16 6.14 15.68
CA GLN A 280 1.50 6.61 17.01
C GLN A 280 0.99 5.60 18.06
N CYS A 281 1.87 5.16 18.93
CA CYS A 281 1.54 4.26 20.01
C CYS A 281 2.22 4.73 21.29
N HIS A 282 1.43 5.00 22.33
CA HIS A 282 1.92 5.53 23.62
C HIS A 282 2.85 6.75 23.47
N GLY A 283 2.48 7.68 22.60
CA GLY A 283 3.23 8.91 22.33
C GLY A 283 4.50 8.75 21.47
N LYS A 284 4.84 7.53 21.06
CA LYS A 284 5.98 7.25 20.18
C LYS A 284 5.49 7.02 18.75
N LEU A 285 6.27 7.48 17.78
CA LEU A 285 6.01 7.26 16.37
C LEU A 285 6.75 6.01 15.87
N PHE A 286 6.08 5.29 14.98
CA PHE A 286 6.63 4.12 14.33
C PHE A 286 6.33 4.15 12.84
N PHE A 287 7.36 4.01 12.03
CA PHE A 287 7.22 3.76 10.61
C PHE A 287 7.08 2.25 10.39
N LYS A 288 6.15 1.84 9.53
CA LYS A 288 6.00 0.43 9.15
C LYS A 288 6.41 0.27 7.70
N ALA A 289 7.33 -0.67 7.45
CA ALA A 289 7.86 -0.97 6.13
C ALA A 289 8.03 -2.47 5.95
N GLY A 290 8.09 -2.92 4.70
CA GLY A 290 8.30 -4.32 4.39
C GLY A 290 8.67 -4.55 2.93
N GLY A 291 9.02 -5.80 2.64
CA GLY A 291 9.41 -6.26 1.32
C GLY A 291 8.84 -7.64 0.98
N GLY A 292 8.80 -7.95 -0.31
CA GLY A 292 8.38 -9.25 -0.81
C GLY A 292 9.51 -10.25 -0.69
N ILE A 293 9.31 -11.31 0.09
CA ILE A 293 10.25 -12.42 0.25
C ILE A 293 9.89 -13.54 -0.70
N THR A 294 10.88 -14.09 -1.37
CA THR A 294 10.81 -15.29 -2.21
C THR A 294 11.81 -16.33 -1.74
N ALA A 295 11.75 -17.55 -2.27
CA ALA A 295 12.72 -18.61 -1.94
C ALA A 295 14.18 -18.24 -2.30
N LYS A 296 14.37 -17.28 -3.23
CA LYS A 296 15.68 -16.78 -3.68
C LYS A 296 16.17 -15.55 -2.93
N SER A 297 15.35 -14.96 -2.07
CA SER A 297 15.69 -13.74 -1.31
C SER A 297 16.85 -13.98 -0.35
N ASN A 298 17.70 -12.97 -0.18
CA ASN A 298 18.76 -12.90 0.82
C ASN A 298 18.31 -11.98 1.95
N TRP A 299 18.37 -12.41 3.20
CA TRP A 299 17.85 -11.65 4.34
C TRP A 299 18.57 -10.29 4.56
N LYS A 300 19.86 -10.18 4.24
CA LYS A 300 20.59 -8.92 4.39
C LYS A 300 20.13 -7.88 3.38
N ASP A 301 19.96 -8.33 2.12
CA ASP A 301 19.51 -7.44 1.04
C ASP A 301 18.09 -6.94 1.33
N GLU A 302 17.20 -7.84 1.74
CA GLU A 302 15.81 -7.50 2.09
C GLU A 302 15.74 -6.59 3.34
N TYR A 303 16.61 -6.81 4.34
CA TYR A 303 16.69 -5.93 5.52
C TYR A 303 17.11 -4.51 5.14
N HIS A 304 18.13 -4.35 4.30
CA HIS A 304 18.55 -3.04 3.81
C HIS A 304 17.44 -2.36 2.99
N GLU A 305 16.79 -3.11 2.11
CA GLU A 305 15.67 -2.61 1.31
C GLU A 305 14.51 -2.09 2.18
N VAL A 306 14.19 -2.79 3.28
CA VAL A 306 13.16 -2.34 4.23
C VAL A 306 13.57 -1.02 4.88
N ILE A 307 14.83 -0.85 5.30
CA ILE A 307 15.34 0.38 5.90
C ILE A 307 15.32 1.54 4.90
N GLU A 308 15.72 1.30 3.66
CA GLU A 308 15.70 2.32 2.59
C GLU A 308 14.29 2.83 2.28
N LYS A 309 13.27 2.02 2.52
CA LYS A 309 11.86 2.39 2.36
C LYS A 309 11.31 3.29 3.46
N VAL A 310 12.09 3.54 4.54
CA VAL A 310 11.65 4.38 5.66
C VAL A 310 11.84 5.86 5.32
N TYR A 311 10.95 6.38 4.51
CA TYR A 311 10.88 7.81 4.17
C TYR A 311 9.44 8.25 3.96
N ALA A 312 9.15 9.51 4.27
CA ALA A 312 7.91 10.17 3.89
C ALA A 312 8.16 11.06 2.65
N PRO A 313 7.18 11.18 1.73
CA PRO A 313 7.29 12.01 0.53
C PRO A 313 7.07 13.50 0.87
N ILE A 314 7.96 14.06 1.71
CA ILE A 314 7.86 15.42 2.23
C ILE A 314 8.46 16.40 1.23
N CYS A 315 7.72 17.45 0.90
CA CYS A 315 8.22 18.58 0.13
C CYS A 315 9.25 19.36 0.96
N ARG A 316 10.45 19.58 0.43
CA ARG A 316 11.49 20.44 1.03
C ARG A 316 11.48 21.78 0.32
N ASN A 317 11.75 22.86 1.07
CA ASN A 317 12.13 24.13 0.47
C ASN A 317 13.50 23.94 -0.19
N HIS A 318 13.60 24.20 -1.48
CA HIS A 318 14.87 24.28 -2.21
C HIS A 318 15.48 25.66 -2.02
#